data_836c9c09d5b5954589ca19f5d23209ff
#
_entry.id   836c9c09d5b5954589ca19f5d23209ff
#
_cell.length_a   1.000
_cell.length_b   1.000
_cell.length_c   1.000
_cell.angle_alpha   90.00
_cell.angle_beta   90.00
_cell.angle_gamma   90.00
#
_symmetry.space_group_name_H-M   'P 1'
#
loop_
_entity.id
_entity.type
_entity.pdbx_description
1 polymer ?
#
loop_
_entity_poly.entity_id
_entity_poly.type
_entity_poly.pdbx_seq_one_letter_code
_entity_poly.pdbx_strand_id
1 'polypeptide(L)' 'MFKGLSKEFKQLMIDELCKKYDSINMKLQDDLAKIWYDKWQLEDMKSELKRIDEIITELRKED' A
#
# COMPACT_ATOMS: atom_id res chain seq x y z
N MET A 1 -15.54 0.52 -9.65
CA MET A 1 -14.38 -0.29 -10.04
C MET A 1 -14.39 -1.71 -9.46
N PHE A 2 -14.78 -1.87 -8.22
CA PHE A 2 -14.78 -3.18 -7.54
C PHE A 2 -16.20 -3.74 -7.31
N LYS A 3 -17.14 -3.36 -8.14
CA LYS A 3 -18.50 -3.86 -8.03
C LYS A 3 -18.56 -5.35 -8.33
N GLY A 4 -19.37 -6.07 -7.58
CA GLY A 4 -19.55 -7.50 -7.76
C GLY A 4 -18.61 -8.37 -6.93
N LEU A 5 -17.63 -7.79 -6.25
CA LEU A 5 -16.75 -8.54 -5.36
C LEU A 5 -17.45 -8.85 -4.04
N SER A 6 -17.23 -10.06 -3.52
CA SER A 6 -17.75 -10.43 -2.21
C SER A 6 -17.03 -9.64 -1.11
N LYS A 7 -17.70 -9.47 0.02
CA LYS A 7 -17.10 -8.80 1.19
C LYS A 7 -15.85 -9.53 1.65
N GLU A 8 -15.88 -10.85 1.62
CA GLU A 8 -14.73 -11.67 2.03
C GLU A 8 -13.55 -11.43 1.13
N PHE A 9 -13.78 -11.38 -0.18
CA PHE A 9 -12.72 -11.13 -1.15
C PHE A 9 -12.14 -9.73 -0.98
N LYS A 10 -13.00 -8.73 -0.80
CA LYS A 10 -12.55 -7.35 -0.55
C LYS A 10 -11.68 -7.28 0.72
N GLN A 11 -12.10 -7.97 1.77
CA GLN A 11 -11.35 -7.98 3.03
C GLN A 11 -9.98 -8.62 2.84
N LEU A 12 -9.90 -9.71 2.09
CA LEU A 12 -8.62 -10.34 1.77
C LEU A 12 -7.70 -9.39 1.02
N MET A 13 -8.25 -8.66 0.05
CA MET A 13 -7.48 -7.67 -0.71
C MET A 13 -6.97 -6.57 0.20
N ILE A 14 -7.82 -6.05 1.07
CA ILE A 14 -7.45 -5.00 2.02
C ILE A 14 -6.34 -5.48 2.94
N ASP A 15 -6.46 -6.70 3.48
CA ASP A 15 -5.46 -7.27 4.37
C ASP A 15 -4.10 -7.39 3.68
N GLU A 16 -4.09 -7.88 2.45
CA GLU A 16 -2.84 -8.00 1.68
C GLU A 16 -2.23 -6.65 1.38
N LEU A 17 -3.06 -5.68 1.00
CA LEU A 17 -2.59 -4.33 0.71
C LEU A 17 -2.05 -3.64 1.97
N CYS A 18 -2.70 -3.85 3.12
CA CYS A 18 -2.23 -3.32 4.39
C CYS A 18 -0.86 -3.89 4.76
N LYS A 19 -0.65 -5.18 4.57
CA LYS A 19 0.64 -5.81 4.82
C LYS A 19 1.72 -5.22 3.94
N LYS A 20 1.44 -5.01 2.67
CA LYS A 20 2.37 -4.38 1.73
C LYS A 20 2.69 -2.95 2.16
N TYR A 21 1.66 -2.20 2.52
CA TYR A 21 1.81 -0.82 2.98
C TYR A 21 2.76 -0.74 4.17
N ASP A 22 2.49 -1.57 5.18
CA ASP A 22 3.31 -1.60 6.39
C ASP A 22 4.75 -1.96 6.08
N SER A 23 4.96 -2.96 5.23
CA SER A 23 6.30 -3.39 4.85
C SER A 23 7.09 -2.27 4.19
N ILE A 24 6.47 -1.58 3.23
CA ILE A 24 7.11 -0.47 2.52
C ILE A 24 7.34 0.70 3.47
N ASN A 25 6.35 1.02 4.30
CA ASN A 25 6.43 2.12 5.25
C ASN A 25 7.56 1.91 6.25
N MET A 26 7.73 0.69 6.75
CA MET A 26 8.82 0.37 7.66
C MET A 26 10.18 0.58 7.01
N LYS A 27 10.31 0.18 5.75
CA LYS A 27 11.55 0.39 4.99
C LYS A 27 11.86 1.87 4.84
N LEU A 28 10.83 2.69 4.60
CA LEU A 28 11.01 4.15 4.45
C LEU A 28 11.36 4.84 5.76
N GLN A 29 10.86 4.32 6.88
CA GLN A 29 11.11 4.90 8.20
C GLN A 29 12.45 4.50 8.79
N ASP A 30 13.10 3.50 8.22
CA ASP A 30 14.41 3.05 8.68
C ASP A 30 15.44 4.15 8.40
N ASP A 31 16.23 4.50 9.42
CA ASP A 31 17.29 5.50 9.28
C ASP A 31 18.32 5.08 8.23
N LEU A 32 18.48 3.78 8.00
CA LEU A 32 19.39 3.25 7.02
C LEU A 32 18.85 3.28 5.61
N ALA A 33 17.58 3.61 5.44
CA ALA A 33 16.95 3.63 4.13
C ALA A 33 17.67 4.54 3.15
N LYS A 34 18.15 5.70 3.63
CA LYS A 34 18.89 6.66 2.82
C LYS A 34 20.23 6.10 2.32
N ILE A 35 20.78 5.11 3.02
CA ILE A 35 22.04 4.46 2.66
C ILE A 35 21.78 3.33 1.67
N TRP A 36 20.69 2.56 1.88
CA TRP A 36 20.37 1.37 1.09
C TRP A 36 19.66 1.66 -0.22
N TYR A 37 18.93 2.79 -0.28
CA TYR A 37 18.08 3.11 -1.42
C TYR A 37 18.49 4.45 -2.03
N ASP A 38 18.48 4.52 -3.35
CA ASP A 38 18.65 5.77 -4.06
C ASP A 38 17.42 6.66 -3.92
N LYS A 39 17.59 7.96 -4.18
CA LYS A 39 16.52 8.92 -4.08
C LYS A 39 15.30 8.51 -4.92
N TRP A 40 15.53 8.06 -6.16
CA TRP A 40 14.43 7.66 -7.03
C TRP A 40 13.69 6.43 -6.49
N GLN A 41 14.40 5.51 -5.84
CA GLN A 41 13.78 4.35 -5.21
C GLN A 41 12.90 4.75 -4.04
N LEU A 42 13.36 5.70 -3.24
CA LEU A 42 12.57 6.21 -2.11
C LEU A 42 11.31 6.90 -2.59
N GLU A 43 11.41 7.70 -3.65
CA GLU A 43 10.25 8.36 -4.24
C GLU A 43 9.25 7.35 -4.83
N ASP A 44 9.76 6.30 -5.46
CA ASP A 44 8.93 5.23 -6.01
C ASP A 44 8.17 4.51 -4.89
N MET A 45 8.85 4.23 -3.78
CA MET A 45 8.22 3.59 -2.62
C MET A 45 7.10 4.48 -2.04
N LYS A 46 7.31 5.78 -1.99
CA LYS A 46 6.29 6.72 -1.52
C LYS A 46 5.09 6.73 -2.47
N SER A 47 5.32 6.69 -3.76
CA SER A 47 4.25 6.61 -4.77
C SER A 47 3.47 5.32 -4.63
N GLU A 48 4.14 4.22 -4.36
CA GLU A 48 3.52 2.92 -4.13
C GLU A 48 2.59 2.96 -2.91
N LEU A 49 3.05 3.58 -1.81
CA LEU A 49 2.22 3.75 -0.62
C LEU A 49 0.94 4.52 -0.93
N LYS A 50 1.06 5.58 -1.71
CA LYS A 50 -0.09 6.38 -2.11
C LYS A 50 -1.08 5.57 -2.92
N ARG A 51 -0.60 4.77 -3.87
CA ARG A 51 -1.45 3.89 -4.69
C ARG A 51 -2.19 2.87 -3.84
N ILE A 52 -1.48 2.24 -2.92
CA ILE A 52 -2.07 1.24 -2.03
C ILE A 52 -3.17 1.89 -1.20
N ASP A 53 -2.92 3.07 -0.65
CA ASP A 53 -3.90 3.80 0.14
C ASP A 53 -5.15 4.14 -0.68
N GLU A 54 -4.96 4.58 -1.92
CA GLU A 54 -6.07 4.90 -2.82
C GLU A 54 -6.93 3.66 -3.10
N ILE A 55 -6.29 2.52 -3.36
CA ILE A 55 -7.00 1.26 -3.63
C ILE A 55 -7.80 0.82 -2.39
N ILE A 56 -7.19 0.88 -1.22
CA ILE A 56 -7.87 0.52 0.03
C ILE A 56 -9.08 1.42 0.24
N THR A 57 -8.91 2.72 0.01
CA THR A 57 -10.01 3.68 0.15
C THR A 57 -11.16 3.35 -0.79
N GLU A 58 -10.87 3.02 -2.04
CA GLU A 58 -11.90 2.65 -3.01
C GLU A 58 -12.62 1.35 -2.62
N LEU A 59 -11.88 0.37 -2.13
CA LEU A 59 -12.47 -0.88 -1.66
C LEU A 59 -13.42 -0.67 -0.50
N ARG A 60 -13.11 0.27 0.40
CA ARG A 60 -13.96 0.59 1.54
C ARG A 60 -15.19 1.38 1.15
N LYS A 61 -15.10 2.20 0.11
CA LYS A 61 -16.23 3.01 -0.34
C LYS A 61 -17.36 2.21 -0.93
N GLU A 62 -17.10 1.04 -1.44
CA GLU A 62 -18.08 0.22 -2.13
C GLU A 62 -18.92 -0.67 -1.21
N ASP A 63 -18.76 -0.52 0.05
CA ASP A 63 -19.62 -1.20 1.02
C ASP A 63 -20.97 -0.45 1.15
#